data_924bbc8df76d6498aa00031c7df377cc
#
_entry.id   924bbc8df76d6498aa00031c7df377cc
#
_cell.length_a   1.000
_cell.length_b   1.000
_cell.length_c   1.000
_cell.angle_alpha   90.00
_cell.angle_beta   90.00
_cell.angle_gamma   90.00
#
_symmetry.space_group_name_H-M   'P 1'
#
loop_
_entity.id
_entity.type
_entity.pdbx_description
1 polymer ?
#
loop_
_entity_poly.entity_id
_entity_poly.type
_entity_poly.pdbx_seq_one_letter_code
_entity_poly.pdbx_strand_id
1 'polypeptide(L)'
;LQELGAIVIGIAEYNGGSYHPDGLDIAELKRYQKENNTLNGYTKAQFIERSADLLEYECDILIPAALENQITVLNAPYIKAKLIGEGANGPITPEASKILAKKGIMIIPDVFLNAGGVTVSYFEWLKNLSHVSFGRINSRFDSAQLGRMVNIIESHTGKSINLREKQIL
;
A
#
# COMPACT_ATOMS: atom_id res chain seq x y z
N LEU A 1 0.64 -1.33 7.20
CA LEU A 1 -0.14 -2.38 7.89
C LEU A 1 0.19 -2.42 9.37
N GLN A 2 1.47 -2.54 9.75
CA GLN A 2 1.89 -2.60 11.16
C GLN A 2 1.44 -1.36 11.96
N GLU A 3 1.53 -0.15 11.39
CA GLU A 3 1.04 1.09 12.01
C GLU A 3 -0.48 1.08 12.24
N LEU A 4 -1.21 0.25 11.52
CA LEU A 4 -2.66 0.02 11.67
C LEU A 4 -3.00 -1.14 12.60
N GLY A 5 -1.99 -1.69 13.30
CA GLY A 5 -2.17 -2.76 14.27
C GLY A 5 -2.11 -4.18 13.70
N ALA A 6 -1.77 -4.37 12.43
CA ALA A 6 -1.58 -5.70 11.87
C ALA A 6 -0.25 -6.30 12.32
N ILE A 7 -0.25 -7.58 12.67
CA ILE A 7 0.96 -8.35 12.97
C ILE A 7 1.44 -8.98 11.66
N VAL A 8 2.59 -8.54 11.16
CA VAL A 8 3.19 -9.09 9.94
C VAL A 8 4.09 -10.27 10.33
N ILE A 9 3.64 -11.48 10.07
CA ILE A 9 4.35 -12.71 10.46
C ILE A 9 5.30 -13.24 9.38
N GLY A 10 5.13 -12.81 8.12
CA GLY A 10 5.96 -13.29 7.01
C GLY A 10 6.13 -12.24 5.92
N ILE A 11 7.32 -12.18 5.34
CA ILE A 11 7.66 -11.40 4.16
C ILE A 11 8.42 -12.29 3.19
N ALA A 12 7.94 -12.34 1.95
CA ALA A 12 8.55 -13.08 0.85
C ALA A 12 9.20 -12.12 -0.14
N GLU A 13 10.45 -12.38 -0.48
CA GLU A 13 11.24 -11.68 -1.49
C GLU A 13 11.74 -12.68 -2.54
N TYR A 14 12.29 -12.21 -3.67
CA TYR A 14 12.73 -13.07 -4.76
C TYR A 14 13.86 -14.04 -4.35
N ASN A 15 14.65 -13.70 -3.35
CA ASN A 15 15.82 -14.46 -2.87
C ASN A 15 15.60 -15.13 -1.50
N GLY A 16 14.36 -15.34 -1.11
CA GLY A 16 13.98 -15.96 0.15
C GLY A 16 12.97 -15.14 0.93
N GLY A 17 12.69 -15.55 2.15
CA GLY A 17 11.76 -14.83 3.00
C GLY A 17 12.14 -14.88 4.48
N SER A 18 11.45 -14.10 5.28
CA SER A 18 11.56 -14.08 6.74
C SER A 18 10.20 -14.39 7.37
N TYR A 19 10.23 -15.22 8.40
CA TYR A 19 9.04 -15.63 9.14
C TYR A 19 9.26 -15.55 10.65
N HIS A 20 8.30 -15.02 11.38
CA HIS A 20 8.23 -15.10 12.83
C HIS A 20 6.76 -15.19 13.27
N PRO A 21 6.36 -16.20 14.07
CA PRO A 21 4.95 -16.41 14.43
C PRO A 21 4.35 -15.27 15.26
N ASP A 22 5.14 -14.60 16.09
CA ASP A 22 4.69 -13.48 16.92
C ASP A 22 4.83 -12.11 16.22
N GLY A 23 5.29 -12.10 14.96
CA GLY A 23 5.44 -10.90 14.16
C GLY A 23 6.89 -10.47 13.94
N LEU A 24 7.08 -9.76 12.83
CA LEU A 24 8.36 -9.20 12.38
C LEU A 24 8.43 -7.71 12.73
N ASP A 25 9.58 -7.23 13.18
CA ASP A 25 9.88 -5.79 13.20
C ASP A 25 10.21 -5.33 11.78
N ILE A 26 9.22 -4.75 11.11
CA ILE A 26 9.34 -4.36 9.71
C ILE A 26 10.35 -3.23 9.50
N ALA A 27 10.46 -2.31 10.45
CA ALA A 27 11.41 -1.21 10.35
C ALA A 27 12.86 -1.72 10.43
N GLU A 28 13.11 -2.63 11.37
CA GLU A 28 14.42 -3.25 11.54
C GLU A 28 14.75 -4.17 10.37
N LEU A 29 13.82 -5.02 9.94
CA LEU A 29 13.99 -5.93 8.81
C LEU A 29 14.30 -5.18 7.50
N LYS A 30 13.61 -4.07 7.25
CA LYS A 30 13.85 -3.21 6.09
C LYS A 30 15.24 -2.57 6.12
N ARG A 31 15.69 -2.14 7.31
CA ARG A 31 17.05 -1.62 7.49
C ARG A 31 18.09 -2.70 7.20
N TYR A 32 17.92 -3.89 7.79
CA TYR A 32 18.79 -5.03 7.55
C TYR A 32 18.88 -5.39 6.07
N GLN A 33 17.73 -5.50 5.39
CA GLN A 33 17.68 -5.79 3.95
C GLN A 33 18.43 -4.72 3.12
N LYS A 34 18.27 -3.44 3.47
CA LYS A 34 18.95 -2.34 2.77
C LYS A 34 20.48 -2.40 2.94
N GLU A 35 20.95 -2.81 4.10
CA GLU A 35 22.38 -2.89 4.41
C GLU A 35 23.03 -4.14 3.79
N ASN A 36 22.32 -5.27 3.77
CA ASN A 36 22.84 -6.58 3.37
C ASN A 36 22.37 -7.06 1.99
N ASN A 37 21.40 -6.39 1.36
CA ASN A 37 20.73 -6.80 0.12
C ASN A 37 20.11 -8.20 0.16
N THR A 38 19.82 -8.71 1.35
CA THR A 38 19.22 -10.01 1.58
C THR A 38 18.51 -10.05 2.93
N LEU A 39 17.56 -10.96 3.07
CA LEU A 39 16.93 -11.30 4.36
C LEU A 39 17.66 -12.44 5.08
N ASN A 40 18.55 -13.15 4.37
CA ASN A 40 19.34 -14.22 4.96
C ASN A 40 20.32 -13.67 6.01
N GLY A 41 20.37 -14.35 7.17
CA GLY A 41 21.21 -13.95 8.30
C GLY A 41 20.54 -12.97 9.28
N TYR A 42 19.29 -12.55 9.03
CA TYR A 42 18.53 -11.80 10.03
C TYR A 42 18.14 -12.69 11.20
N THR A 43 18.74 -12.44 12.36
CA THR A 43 18.72 -13.35 13.52
C THR A 43 17.41 -13.38 14.30
N LYS A 44 16.53 -12.38 14.10
CA LYS A 44 15.24 -12.27 14.80
C LYS A 44 14.07 -12.91 14.06
N ALA A 45 14.35 -13.62 12.95
CA ALA A 45 13.34 -14.33 12.18
C ALA A 45 13.94 -15.60 11.58
N GLN A 46 13.08 -16.56 11.31
CA GLN A 46 13.45 -17.73 10.54
C GLN A 46 13.60 -17.34 9.07
N PHE A 47 14.72 -17.63 8.45
CA PHE A 47 14.90 -17.48 7.02
C PHE A 47 14.26 -18.67 6.30
N ILE A 48 13.48 -18.35 5.24
CA ILE A 48 12.80 -19.32 4.38
C ILE A 48 13.45 -19.23 3.00
N GLU A 49 14.17 -20.27 2.61
CA GLU A 49 14.95 -20.28 1.37
C GLU A 49 14.05 -20.17 0.12
N ARG A 50 12.95 -20.91 0.10
CA ARG A 50 11.94 -20.82 -0.96
C ARG A 50 10.82 -19.88 -0.53
N SER A 51 10.88 -18.64 -0.96
CA SER A 51 9.91 -17.61 -0.57
C SER A 51 8.45 -17.99 -0.90
N ALA A 52 8.24 -18.78 -1.95
CA ALA A 52 6.91 -19.29 -2.33
C ALA A 52 6.28 -20.17 -1.24
N ASP A 53 7.06 -20.84 -0.40
CA ASP A 53 6.54 -21.67 0.68
C ASP A 53 5.79 -20.83 1.73
N LEU A 54 6.15 -19.55 1.88
CA LEU A 54 5.45 -18.62 2.78
C LEU A 54 3.98 -18.38 2.40
N LEU A 55 3.62 -18.57 1.13
CA LEU A 55 2.22 -18.45 0.69
C LEU A 55 1.32 -19.49 1.37
N GLU A 56 1.88 -20.63 1.79
CA GLU A 56 1.15 -21.75 2.39
C GLU A 56 1.14 -21.70 3.93
N TYR A 57 1.78 -20.68 4.52
CA TYR A 57 1.82 -20.53 5.99
C TYR A 57 0.45 -20.08 6.50
N GLU A 58 0.15 -20.47 7.74
CA GLU A 58 -1.09 -20.08 8.40
C GLU A 58 -1.08 -18.59 8.72
N CYS A 59 -2.08 -17.88 8.23
CA CYS A 59 -2.28 -16.45 8.48
C CYS A 59 -3.75 -16.08 8.31
N ASP A 60 -4.15 -14.94 8.85
CA ASP A 60 -5.50 -14.41 8.60
C ASP A 60 -5.58 -13.77 7.21
N ILE A 61 -4.56 -13.01 6.83
CA ILE A 61 -4.53 -12.25 5.57
C ILE A 61 -3.25 -12.55 4.82
N LEU A 62 -3.38 -12.96 3.56
CA LEU A 62 -2.29 -13.15 2.62
C LEU A 62 -2.35 -12.06 1.55
N ILE A 63 -1.22 -11.41 1.28
CA ILE A 63 -1.15 -10.33 0.28
C ILE A 63 -0.07 -10.65 -0.75
N PRO A 64 -0.39 -11.35 -1.84
CA PRO A 64 0.51 -11.50 -2.98
C PRO A 64 0.64 -10.15 -3.70
N ALA A 65 1.80 -9.49 -3.55
CA ALA A 65 2.03 -8.12 -4.01
C ALA A 65 3.25 -7.95 -4.93
N ALA A 66 3.83 -9.08 -5.40
CA ALA A 66 5.05 -9.02 -6.22
C ALA A 66 4.76 -9.30 -7.71
N LEU A 67 4.34 -10.52 -8.04
CA LEU A 67 4.23 -10.99 -9.42
C LEU A 67 2.87 -11.62 -9.70
N GLU A 68 2.54 -11.72 -10.99
CA GLU A 68 1.39 -12.48 -11.47
C GLU A 68 1.58 -13.99 -11.26
N ASN A 69 0.48 -14.75 -11.27
CA ASN A 69 0.45 -16.21 -11.26
C ASN A 69 1.25 -16.88 -10.10
N GLN A 70 1.27 -16.23 -8.94
CA GLN A 70 1.93 -16.78 -7.74
C GLN A 70 1.10 -17.88 -7.07
N ILE A 71 -0.23 -17.77 -7.15
CA ILE A 71 -1.15 -18.79 -6.64
C ILE A 71 -1.80 -19.51 -7.81
N THR A 72 -1.45 -20.77 -7.93
CA THR A 72 -1.85 -21.65 -9.05
C THR A 72 -2.58 -22.88 -8.52
N VAL A 73 -2.99 -23.77 -9.40
CA VAL A 73 -3.61 -25.07 -9.01
C VAL A 73 -2.68 -25.92 -8.15
N LEU A 74 -1.36 -25.69 -8.21
CA LEU A 74 -0.37 -26.48 -7.49
C LEU A 74 -0.33 -26.14 -6.00
N ASN A 75 -0.44 -24.86 -5.63
CA ASN A 75 -0.33 -24.40 -4.25
C ASN A 75 -1.67 -23.92 -3.64
N ALA A 76 -2.67 -23.57 -4.43
CA ALA A 76 -3.98 -23.17 -3.94
C ALA A 76 -4.61 -24.16 -2.94
N PRO A 77 -4.49 -25.51 -3.08
CA PRO A 77 -5.00 -26.46 -2.09
C PRO A 77 -4.36 -26.28 -0.70
N TYR A 78 -3.12 -25.78 -0.63
CA TYR A 78 -2.35 -25.66 0.61
C TYR A 78 -2.45 -24.29 1.28
N ILE A 79 -3.00 -23.28 0.59
CA ILE A 79 -3.24 -21.95 1.17
C ILE A 79 -4.17 -22.07 2.39
N LYS A 80 -3.73 -21.45 3.51
CA LYS A 80 -4.43 -21.50 4.81
C LYS A 80 -5.00 -20.15 5.22
N ALA A 81 -4.76 -19.10 4.44
CA ALA A 81 -5.28 -17.77 4.71
C ALA A 81 -6.82 -17.75 4.73
N LYS A 82 -7.40 -16.90 5.56
CA LYS A 82 -8.85 -16.66 5.59
C LYS A 82 -9.27 -15.65 4.52
N LEU A 83 -8.39 -14.70 4.22
CA LEU A 83 -8.59 -13.65 3.24
C LEU A 83 -7.32 -13.49 2.40
N ILE A 84 -7.50 -13.29 1.10
CA ILE A 84 -6.41 -12.93 0.18
C ILE A 84 -6.71 -11.56 -0.41
N GLY A 85 -5.72 -10.65 -0.31
CA GLY A 85 -5.78 -9.34 -0.97
C GLY A 85 -4.81 -9.29 -2.13
N GLU A 86 -5.31 -9.17 -3.35
CA GLU A 86 -4.49 -9.13 -4.56
C GLU A 86 -3.80 -7.77 -4.73
N GLY A 87 -2.60 -7.63 -4.15
CA GLY A 87 -1.79 -6.42 -4.28
C GLY A 87 -1.06 -6.31 -5.62
N ALA A 88 -0.67 -7.46 -6.22
CA ALA A 88 -0.16 -7.53 -7.59
C ALA A 88 -1.30 -7.65 -8.60
N ASN A 89 -1.00 -7.46 -9.89
CA ASN A 89 -1.95 -7.75 -10.97
C ASN A 89 -1.99 -9.24 -11.26
N GLY A 90 -3.17 -9.85 -11.24
CA GLY A 90 -3.40 -11.25 -11.55
C GLY A 90 -2.54 -12.26 -10.77
N PRO A 91 -2.35 -12.13 -9.45
CA PRO A 91 -1.48 -13.03 -8.69
C PRO A 91 -2.08 -14.43 -8.53
N ILE A 92 -3.38 -14.57 -8.72
CA ILE A 92 -4.13 -15.82 -8.61
C ILE A 92 -4.62 -16.24 -10.00
N THR A 93 -4.33 -17.47 -10.41
CA THR A 93 -4.87 -17.99 -11.66
C THR A 93 -6.38 -18.26 -11.55
N PRO A 94 -7.15 -18.19 -12.67
CA PRO A 94 -8.59 -18.42 -12.64
C PRO A 94 -8.99 -19.81 -12.08
N GLU A 95 -8.17 -20.83 -12.34
CA GLU A 95 -8.36 -22.18 -11.83
C GLU A 95 -8.11 -22.26 -10.32
N ALA A 96 -7.05 -21.59 -9.85
CA ALA A 96 -6.74 -21.49 -8.41
C ALA A 96 -7.84 -20.74 -7.65
N SER A 97 -8.39 -19.67 -8.21
CA SER A 97 -9.50 -18.92 -7.63
C SER A 97 -10.72 -19.82 -7.35
N LYS A 98 -11.03 -20.75 -8.25
CA LYS A 98 -12.12 -21.73 -8.04
C LYS A 98 -11.84 -22.68 -6.87
N ILE A 99 -10.58 -23.06 -6.67
CA ILE A 99 -10.16 -23.91 -5.54
C ILE A 99 -10.29 -23.14 -4.23
N LEU A 100 -9.80 -21.90 -4.20
CA LEU A 100 -9.85 -21.03 -3.03
C LEU A 100 -11.31 -20.71 -2.63
N ALA A 101 -12.15 -20.43 -3.60
CA ALA A 101 -13.59 -20.20 -3.36
C ALA A 101 -14.28 -21.42 -2.73
N LYS A 102 -13.97 -22.65 -3.19
CA LYS A 102 -14.48 -23.90 -2.59
C LYS A 102 -13.98 -24.10 -1.16
N LYS A 103 -12.81 -23.57 -0.81
CA LYS A 103 -12.26 -23.56 0.55
C LYS A 103 -12.89 -22.49 1.45
N GLY A 104 -13.74 -21.61 0.90
CA GLY A 104 -14.34 -20.49 1.64
C GLY A 104 -13.39 -19.33 1.88
N ILE A 105 -12.28 -19.25 1.17
CA ILE A 105 -11.31 -18.15 1.28
C ILE A 105 -11.85 -16.95 0.52
N MET A 106 -11.96 -15.80 1.20
CA MET A 106 -12.38 -14.55 0.58
C MET A 106 -11.23 -13.95 -0.22
N ILE A 107 -11.53 -13.45 -1.42
CA ILE A 107 -10.53 -12.77 -2.28
C ILE A 107 -10.99 -11.34 -2.52
N ILE A 108 -10.14 -10.36 -2.23
CA ILE A 108 -10.30 -8.98 -2.67
C ILE A 108 -9.50 -8.84 -3.97
N PRO A 109 -10.16 -8.65 -5.13
CA PRO A 109 -9.51 -8.67 -6.41
C PRO A 109 -8.60 -7.46 -6.64
N ASP A 110 -7.59 -7.63 -7.48
CA ASP A 110 -6.60 -6.65 -7.87
C ASP A 110 -7.22 -5.36 -8.41
N VAL A 111 -8.19 -5.48 -9.31
CA VAL A 111 -8.91 -4.34 -9.89
C VAL A 111 -9.56 -3.41 -8.86
N PHE A 112 -9.75 -3.89 -7.64
CA PHE A 112 -10.25 -3.11 -6.52
C PHE A 112 -9.13 -2.69 -5.57
N LEU A 113 -8.26 -3.63 -5.18
CA LEU A 113 -7.28 -3.41 -4.11
C LEU A 113 -6.10 -2.54 -4.57
N ASN A 114 -5.62 -2.71 -5.80
CA ASN A 114 -4.46 -1.99 -6.33
C ASN A 114 -4.83 -0.80 -7.25
N ALA A 115 -6.09 -0.50 -7.43
CA ALA A 115 -6.59 0.55 -8.33
C ALA A 115 -6.08 1.97 -8.00
N GLY A 116 -5.64 2.22 -6.76
CA GLY A 116 -5.18 3.54 -6.33
C GLY A 116 -4.03 4.08 -7.18
N GLY A 117 -3.05 3.25 -7.52
CA GLY A 117 -1.89 3.64 -8.33
C GLY A 117 -2.29 4.09 -9.73
N VAL A 118 -3.12 3.31 -10.43
CA VAL A 118 -3.57 3.66 -11.78
C VAL A 118 -4.49 4.88 -11.77
N THR A 119 -5.29 5.04 -10.74
CA THR A 119 -6.17 6.22 -10.57
C THR A 119 -5.34 7.50 -10.46
N VAL A 120 -4.27 7.48 -9.64
CA VAL A 120 -3.35 8.62 -9.52
C VAL A 120 -2.65 8.90 -10.84
N SER A 121 -2.14 7.89 -11.52
CA SER A 121 -1.51 8.01 -12.84
C SER A 121 -2.45 8.62 -13.88
N TYR A 122 -3.74 8.27 -13.86
CA TYR A 122 -4.75 8.85 -14.73
C TYR A 122 -4.92 10.37 -14.47
N PHE A 123 -4.97 10.79 -13.21
CA PHE A 123 -5.05 12.20 -12.87
C PHE A 123 -3.76 12.96 -13.23
N GLU A 124 -2.60 12.34 -13.07
CA GLU A 124 -1.33 12.91 -13.54
C GLU A 124 -1.32 13.11 -15.07
N TRP A 125 -1.82 12.13 -15.81
CA TRP A 125 -1.94 12.22 -17.26
C TRP A 125 -2.90 13.33 -17.69
N LEU A 126 -4.08 13.43 -17.10
CA LEU A 126 -5.05 14.52 -17.35
C LEU A 126 -4.42 15.89 -17.07
N LYS A 127 -3.68 16.00 -15.98
CA LYS A 127 -2.95 17.22 -15.62
C LYS A 127 -1.91 17.59 -16.68
N ASN A 128 -1.17 16.64 -17.19
CA ASN A 128 -0.17 16.87 -18.23
C ASN A 128 -0.83 17.31 -19.54
N LEU A 129 -1.97 16.72 -19.92
CA LEU A 129 -2.74 17.12 -21.09
C LEU A 129 -3.31 18.55 -20.96
N SER A 130 -3.79 18.91 -19.78
CA SER A 130 -4.38 20.24 -19.54
C SER A 130 -3.34 21.34 -19.32
N HIS A 131 -2.04 21.02 -19.33
CA HIS A 131 -0.93 21.93 -19.00
C HIS A 131 -1.10 22.65 -17.64
N VAL A 132 -1.91 22.10 -16.73
CA VAL A 132 -2.17 22.68 -15.42
C VAL A 132 -1.21 22.06 -14.39
N SER A 133 -0.34 22.87 -13.79
CA SER A 133 0.48 22.43 -12.68
C SER A 133 -0.34 22.39 -11.38
N PHE A 134 -0.18 21.33 -10.54
CA PHE A 134 -0.88 21.18 -9.24
C PHE A 134 -0.69 22.41 -8.34
N GLY A 135 0.49 23.02 -8.36
CA GLY A 135 0.75 24.24 -7.60
C GLY A 135 -0.13 25.44 -8.00
N ARG A 136 -0.59 25.52 -9.26
CA ARG A 136 -1.50 26.60 -9.69
C ARG A 136 -2.94 26.37 -9.27
N ILE A 137 -3.40 25.13 -9.20
CA ILE A 137 -4.77 24.83 -8.75
C ILE A 137 -4.86 25.02 -7.23
N ASN A 138 -3.92 24.45 -6.47
CA ASN A 138 -3.91 24.63 -5.01
C ASN A 138 -3.72 26.08 -4.62
N SER A 139 -2.77 26.80 -5.21
CA SER A 139 -2.54 28.21 -4.86
C SER A 139 -3.73 29.12 -5.21
N ARG A 140 -4.50 28.84 -6.27
CA ARG A 140 -5.74 29.59 -6.56
C ARG A 140 -6.87 29.23 -5.60
N PHE A 141 -7.00 27.95 -5.22
CA PHE A 141 -8.01 27.51 -4.25
C PHE A 141 -7.70 28.05 -2.86
N ASP A 142 -6.45 27.92 -2.44
CA ASP A 142 -5.97 28.41 -1.14
C ASP A 142 -6.06 29.95 -1.04
N SER A 143 -5.65 30.66 -2.09
CA SER A 143 -5.77 32.13 -2.14
C SER A 143 -7.23 32.61 -2.13
N ALA A 144 -8.13 31.88 -2.78
CA ALA A 144 -9.56 32.23 -2.78
C ALA A 144 -10.22 31.93 -1.43
N GLN A 145 -9.83 30.86 -0.73
CA GLN A 145 -10.32 30.55 0.63
C GLN A 145 -9.74 31.52 1.65
N LEU A 146 -8.44 31.79 1.62
CA LEU A 146 -7.79 32.78 2.45
C LEU A 146 -8.41 34.17 2.28
N GLY A 147 -8.65 34.59 1.04
CA GLY A 147 -9.33 35.86 0.73
C GLY A 147 -10.74 35.94 1.35
N ARG A 148 -11.52 34.86 1.31
CA ARG A 148 -12.83 34.79 1.97
C ARG A 148 -12.72 34.85 3.49
N MET A 149 -11.78 34.12 4.10
CA MET A 149 -11.53 34.17 5.54
C MET A 149 -11.11 35.56 6.01
N VAL A 150 -10.17 36.19 5.31
CA VAL A 150 -9.74 37.56 5.60
C VAL A 150 -10.92 38.53 5.52
N ASN A 151 -11.75 38.47 4.49
CA ASN A 151 -12.92 39.33 4.35
C ASN A 151 -13.94 39.12 5.47
N ILE A 152 -14.15 37.90 5.93
CA ILE A 152 -15.02 37.58 7.08
C ILE A 152 -14.45 38.21 8.37
N ILE A 153 -13.14 38.05 8.60
CA ILE A 153 -12.47 38.64 9.81
C ILE A 153 -12.53 40.16 9.76
N GLU A 154 -12.23 40.80 8.62
CA GLU A 154 -12.31 42.25 8.45
C GLU A 154 -13.73 42.76 8.68
N SER A 155 -14.75 42.08 8.19
CA SER A 155 -16.16 42.47 8.35
C SER A 155 -16.65 42.34 9.80
N HIS A 156 -16.14 41.38 10.58
CA HIS A 156 -16.55 41.16 11.96
C HIS A 156 -15.73 41.97 12.96
N THR A 157 -14.47 42.27 12.66
CA THR A 157 -13.59 42.99 13.59
C THR A 157 -13.49 44.48 13.31
N GLY A 158 -13.93 44.94 12.15
CA GLY A 158 -13.78 46.32 11.69
C GLY A 158 -12.31 46.76 11.50
N LYS A 159 -11.36 45.82 11.53
CA LYS A 159 -9.93 46.08 11.35
C LYS A 159 -9.47 45.53 10.00
N SER A 160 -8.78 46.36 9.22
CA SER A 160 -8.17 45.94 7.93
C SER A 160 -6.83 45.23 8.18
N ILE A 161 -6.63 44.08 7.54
CA ILE A 161 -5.39 43.30 7.61
C ILE A 161 -4.41 43.83 6.57
N ASN A 162 -3.20 44.18 6.97
CA ASN A 162 -2.18 44.73 6.08
C ASN A 162 -1.75 43.68 5.00
N LEU A 163 -1.46 44.17 3.77
CA LEU A 163 -1.04 43.34 2.64
C LEU A 163 0.20 42.46 2.93
N ARG A 164 1.12 42.90 3.81
CA ARG A 164 2.26 42.09 4.25
C ARG A 164 1.87 40.92 5.16
N GLU A 165 0.84 41.09 5.98
CA GLU A 165 0.30 40.02 6.84
C GLU A 165 -0.52 39.02 6.02
N LYS A 166 -1.13 39.46 4.91
CA LYS A 166 -1.85 38.61 3.94
C LYS A 166 -0.91 37.70 3.11
N GLN A 167 0.39 37.99 3.05
CA GLN A 167 1.39 37.17 2.34
C GLN A 167 2.06 36.12 3.24
N ILE A 168 1.87 36.17 4.55
CA ILE A 168 2.47 35.23 5.52
C ILE A 168 1.47 34.11 5.87
N LEU A 169 0.20 34.28 5.57
CA LEU A 169 -0.87 33.29 5.69
C LEU A 169 -1.08 32.53 4.38
#